data_af44ecb191ed3193e12a455500daf1ce
#
_entry.id   af44ecb191ed3193e12a455500daf1ce
#
_cell.length_a   1.000
_cell.length_b   1.000
_cell.length_c   1.000
_cell.angle_alpha   90.00
_cell.angle_beta   90.00
_cell.angle_gamma   90.00
#
_symmetry.space_group_name_H-M   'P 1'
#
loop_
_entity.id
_entity.type
_entity.pdbx_description
1 polymer ?
#
loop_
_entity_poly.entity_id
_entity_poly.type
_entity_poly.pdbx_seq_one_letter_code
_entity_poly.pdbx_strand_id
1 'polypeptide(L)'
;MFSRRSIILGLILGLLIAGGSVISTTTTKKTNTNVLSGREGVNGPVLVVKIDDTTQAHPQVGLEDADIVYIEQVEGGLTRLAAVFSSTIPQRIGPVRSARISDIEILSQFGRVAFAYS
;
A
#
# COMPACT_ATOMS: atom_id res chain seq x y z
N MET A 1 -61.89 -20.98 29.12
CA MET A 1 -62.09 -20.68 27.71
C MET A 1 -61.17 -19.52 27.32
N PHE A 2 -60.08 -19.76 26.68
CA PHE A 2 -59.13 -18.71 26.26
C PHE A 2 -59.74 -17.88 25.12
N SER A 3 -59.86 -16.58 25.33
CA SER A 3 -60.41 -15.66 24.34
C SER A 3 -59.54 -15.65 23.07
N ARG A 4 -60.14 -15.80 21.92
CA ARG A 4 -59.47 -15.67 20.62
C ARG A 4 -58.64 -14.38 20.47
N ARG A 5 -59.00 -13.35 21.19
CA ARG A 5 -58.29 -12.07 21.25
C ARG A 5 -56.91 -12.13 21.89
N SER A 6 -56.77 -12.97 22.95
CA SER A 6 -55.48 -13.17 23.62
C SER A 6 -54.46 -13.93 22.78
N ILE A 7 -54.90 -14.88 21.95
CA ILE A 7 -54.06 -15.65 21.06
C ILE A 7 -53.50 -14.74 19.92
N ILE A 8 -54.35 -13.87 19.40
CA ILE A 8 -53.97 -12.91 18.32
C ILE A 8 -52.92 -11.91 18.85
N LEU A 9 -53.09 -11.43 20.10
CA LEU A 9 -52.14 -10.49 20.70
C LEU A 9 -50.76 -11.14 20.90
N GLY A 10 -50.74 -12.42 21.33
CA GLY A 10 -49.51 -13.17 21.49
C GLY A 10 -48.77 -13.40 20.20
N LEU A 11 -49.49 -13.68 19.08
CA LEU A 11 -48.95 -13.86 17.77
C LEU A 11 -48.33 -12.56 17.21
N ILE A 12 -48.98 -11.42 17.42
CA ILE A 12 -48.46 -10.12 16.98
C ILE A 12 -47.18 -9.75 17.75
N LEU A 13 -47.15 -10.01 19.06
CA LEU A 13 -45.96 -9.78 19.88
C LEU A 13 -44.79 -10.67 19.46
N GLY A 14 -45.07 -11.93 19.13
CA GLY A 14 -44.06 -12.89 18.62
C GLY A 14 -43.48 -12.46 17.28
N LEU A 15 -44.30 -11.87 16.39
CA LEU A 15 -43.84 -11.36 15.10
C LEU A 15 -42.94 -10.12 15.25
N LEU A 16 -43.22 -9.25 16.19
CA LEU A 16 -42.40 -8.05 16.52
C LEU A 16 -41.01 -8.46 17.06
N ILE A 17 -40.90 -9.53 17.85
CA ILE A 17 -39.63 -10.04 18.37
C ILE A 17 -38.84 -10.78 17.28
N ALA A 18 -39.51 -11.51 16.38
CA ALA A 18 -38.89 -12.19 15.25
C ALA A 18 -38.41 -11.20 14.13
N GLY A 19 -39.01 -10.00 14.10
CA GLY A 19 -38.60 -8.92 13.18
C GLY A 19 -37.46 -8.07 13.70
N GLY A 20 -36.73 -8.51 14.74
CA GLY A 20 -35.52 -7.86 15.22
C GLY A 20 -34.50 -7.78 14.09
N SER A 21 -34.29 -6.54 13.59
CA SER A 21 -33.29 -6.25 12.57
C SER A 21 -31.96 -6.81 13.00
N VAL A 22 -31.46 -7.79 12.27
CA VAL A 22 -30.06 -8.14 12.31
C VAL A 22 -29.33 -6.94 11.72
N ILE A 23 -28.94 -6.00 12.58
CA ILE A 23 -28.01 -4.95 12.17
C ILE A 23 -26.70 -5.68 11.95
N SER A 24 -26.45 -6.10 10.71
CA SER A 24 -25.12 -6.50 10.28
C SER A 24 -24.24 -5.27 10.39
N THR A 25 -23.59 -5.09 11.52
CA THR A 25 -22.49 -4.14 11.64
C THR A 25 -21.38 -4.64 10.72
N THR A 26 -21.43 -4.21 9.46
CA THR A 26 -20.30 -4.36 8.56
C THR A 26 -19.21 -3.45 9.12
N THR A 27 -18.33 -4.04 9.93
CA THR A 27 -17.12 -3.36 10.37
C THR A 27 -16.28 -3.16 9.11
N THR A 28 -16.40 -2.00 8.48
CA THR A 28 -15.51 -1.61 7.40
C THR A 28 -14.13 -1.48 8.01
N LYS A 29 -13.30 -2.51 7.84
CA LYS A 29 -11.89 -2.45 8.21
C LYS A 29 -11.29 -1.31 7.39
N LYS A 30 -10.96 -0.19 8.03
CA LYS A 30 -10.28 0.92 7.40
C LYS A 30 -8.90 0.43 7.00
N THR A 31 -8.74 0.08 5.74
CA THR A 31 -7.47 -0.32 5.17
C THR A 31 -6.63 0.93 5.02
N ASN A 32 -5.47 0.97 5.66
CA ASN A 32 -4.52 2.05 5.43
C ASN A 32 -3.98 1.93 4.02
N THR A 33 -4.05 3.00 3.26
CA THR A 33 -3.54 3.07 1.89
C THR A 33 -2.29 3.93 1.87
N ASN A 34 -1.21 3.43 1.28
CA ASN A 34 0.00 4.20 1.10
C ASN A 34 -0.23 5.30 0.06
N VAL A 35 0.15 6.54 0.39
CA VAL A 35 -0.12 7.72 -0.45
C VAL A 35 0.71 7.77 -1.72
N LEU A 36 1.85 7.06 -1.78
CA LEU A 36 2.73 7.05 -2.95
C LEU A 36 2.27 6.03 -4.00
N SER A 37 1.94 4.82 -3.56
CA SER A 37 1.60 3.71 -4.44
C SER A 37 0.09 3.50 -4.62
N GLY A 38 -0.73 4.00 -3.70
CA GLY A 38 -2.15 3.67 -3.65
C GLY A 38 -2.45 2.25 -3.19
N ARG A 39 -1.44 1.45 -2.88
CA ARG A 39 -1.59 0.08 -2.38
C ARG A 39 -1.93 0.07 -0.89
N GLU A 40 -2.49 -1.04 -0.43
CA GLU A 40 -2.66 -1.28 1.00
C GLU A 40 -1.29 -1.28 1.68
N GLY A 41 -1.14 -0.50 2.76
CA GLY A 41 0.12 -0.39 3.48
C GLY A 41 0.20 0.88 4.34
N VAL A 42 1.29 0.99 5.09
CA VAL A 42 1.55 2.14 5.94
C VAL A 42 2.18 3.29 5.14
N ASN A 43 2.12 4.51 5.69
CA ASN A 43 2.87 5.67 5.23
C ASN A 43 4.11 5.82 6.12
N GLY A 44 5.11 5.01 5.86
CA GLY A 44 6.37 5.01 6.60
C GLY A 44 7.36 6.08 6.11
N PRO A 45 8.54 6.14 6.72
CA PRO A 45 9.64 6.95 6.23
C PRO A 45 10.01 6.57 4.78
N VAL A 46 10.43 7.56 3.99
CA VAL A 46 10.79 7.33 2.59
C VAL A 46 12.25 6.92 2.49
N LEU A 47 12.48 5.78 1.86
CA LEU A 47 13.79 5.31 1.42
C LEU A 47 13.82 5.31 -0.11
N VAL A 48 14.83 5.93 -0.69
CA VAL A 48 15.10 5.85 -2.13
C VAL A 48 16.39 5.07 -2.35
N VAL A 49 16.37 4.10 -3.25
CA VAL A 49 17.53 3.26 -3.57
C VAL A 49 17.83 3.39 -5.06
N LYS A 50 19.08 3.70 -5.37
CA LYS A 50 19.57 3.72 -6.76
C LYS A 50 19.91 2.31 -7.19
N ILE A 51 19.22 1.79 -8.20
CA ILE A 51 19.32 0.39 -8.61
C ILE A 51 19.83 0.30 -10.06
N ASP A 52 20.68 -0.70 -10.30
CA ASP A 52 21.18 -1.03 -11.63
C ASP A 52 20.07 -1.61 -12.50
N ASP A 53 20.04 -1.18 -13.76
CA ASP A 53 19.07 -1.66 -14.76
C ASP A 53 19.77 -2.28 -15.99
N THR A 54 21.04 -2.63 -15.86
CA THR A 54 21.75 -3.38 -16.91
C THR A 54 21.22 -4.81 -17.01
N THR A 55 21.44 -5.45 -18.16
CA THR A 55 21.00 -6.84 -18.39
C THR A 55 21.50 -7.80 -17.31
N GLN A 56 22.75 -7.59 -16.83
CA GLN A 56 23.36 -8.42 -15.80
C GLN A 56 22.75 -8.22 -14.41
N ALA A 57 22.06 -7.09 -14.19
CA ALA A 57 21.42 -6.77 -12.92
C ALA A 57 20.09 -7.50 -12.72
N HIS A 58 19.52 -8.02 -13.79
CA HIS A 58 18.21 -8.69 -13.76
C HIS A 58 18.32 -10.17 -13.35
N PRO A 59 17.35 -10.66 -12.53
CA PRO A 59 16.31 -9.88 -11.87
C PRO A 59 16.86 -9.09 -10.68
N GLN A 60 16.40 -7.85 -10.52
CA GLN A 60 16.69 -7.05 -9.33
C GLN A 60 16.03 -7.66 -8.09
N VAL A 61 16.59 -7.35 -6.92
CA VAL A 61 16.10 -7.87 -5.64
C VAL A 61 15.31 -6.76 -4.91
N GLY A 62 14.09 -7.07 -4.50
CA GLY A 62 13.23 -6.18 -3.69
C GLY A 62 12.56 -5.07 -4.47
N LEU A 63 12.71 -5.00 -5.78
CA LEU A 63 12.13 -3.94 -6.60
C LEU A 63 10.59 -4.00 -6.63
N GLU A 64 10.02 -5.17 -6.53
CA GLU A 64 8.58 -5.44 -6.51
C GLU A 64 7.84 -4.79 -5.34
N ASP A 65 8.54 -4.50 -4.25
CA ASP A 65 7.99 -3.83 -3.07
C ASP A 65 8.05 -2.30 -3.16
N ALA A 66 8.68 -1.75 -4.20
CA ALA A 66 8.76 -0.31 -4.38
C ALA A 66 7.36 0.33 -4.57
N ASP A 67 7.15 1.48 -3.96
CA ASP A 67 5.91 2.26 -4.11
C ASP A 67 5.91 3.06 -5.41
N ILE A 68 7.08 3.58 -5.81
CA ILE A 68 7.32 4.27 -7.09
C ILE A 68 8.67 3.82 -7.63
N VAL A 69 8.77 3.66 -8.94
CA VAL A 69 10.05 3.42 -9.63
C VAL A 69 10.23 4.47 -10.72
N TYR A 70 11.25 5.30 -10.59
CA TYR A 70 11.69 6.21 -11.65
C TYR A 70 12.70 5.49 -12.53
N ILE A 71 12.50 5.56 -13.83
CA ILE A 71 13.44 5.05 -14.84
C ILE A 71 14.20 6.25 -15.39
N GLU A 72 15.50 6.30 -15.13
CA GLU A 72 16.36 7.41 -15.51
C GLU A 72 17.35 6.99 -16.58
N GLN A 73 17.38 7.71 -17.69
CA GLN A 73 18.43 7.55 -18.68
C GLN A 73 19.74 8.12 -18.13
N VAL A 74 20.81 7.34 -18.24
CA VAL A 74 22.16 7.73 -17.85
C VAL A 74 23.10 7.65 -19.06
N GLU A 75 24.41 7.75 -18.84
CA GLU A 75 25.40 7.77 -19.92
C GLU A 75 25.38 6.47 -20.74
N GLY A 76 25.74 6.54 -22.01
CA GLY A 76 25.87 5.39 -22.92
C GLY A 76 24.56 4.72 -23.31
N GLY A 77 23.42 5.43 -23.21
CA GLY A 77 22.10 4.87 -23.53
C GLY A 77 21.59 3.84 -22.52
N LEU A 78 22.23 3.74 -21.35
CA LEU A 78 21.81 2.89 -20.27
C LEU A 78 20.73 3.57 -19.41
N THR A 79 20.02 2.78 -18.62
CA THR A 79 19.09 3.25 -17.61
C THR A 79 19.52 2.84 -16.21
N ARG A 80 19.05 3.58 -15.22
CA ARG A 80 19.09 3.24 -13.80
C ARG A 80 17.73 3.50 -13.20
N LEU A 81 17.45 2.81 -12.10
CA LEU A 81 16.18 2.96 -11.40
C LEU A 81 16.43 3.72 -10.10
N ALA A 82 15.53 4.67 -9.80
CA ALA A 82 15.39 5.21 -8.46
C ALA A 82 14.11 4.62 -7.86
N ALA A 83 14.27 3.63 -7.00
CA ALA A 83 13.17 2.93 -6.37
C ALA A 83 12.82 3.56 -5.02
N VAL A 84 11.57 3.94 -4.84
CA VAL A 84 11.05 4.65 -3.66
C VAL A 84 10.23 3.68 -2.84
N PHE A 85 10.58 3.54 -1.56
CA PHE A 85 9.91 2.66 -0.61
C PHE A 85 9.37 3.48 0.56
N SER A 86 8.16 3.21 0.98
CA SER A 86 7.50 3.80 2.14
C SER A 86 6.52 2.83 2.80
N SER A 87 5.77 2.06 2.02
CA SER A 87 4.79 1.09 2.52
C SER A 87 5.45 -0.15 3.09
N THR A 88 6.46 -0.66 2.39
CA THR A 88 7.25 -1.84 2.75
C THR A 88 8.71 -1.60 2.40
N ILE A 89 9.61 -1.92 3.33
CA ILE A 89 11.05 -1.89 3.07
C ILE A 89 11.52 -3.35 3.09
N PRO A 90 11.92 -3.94 1.94
CA PRO A 90 12.39 -5.31 1.90
C PRO A 90 13.73 -5.46 2.63
N GLN A 91 14.05 -6.68 3.06
CA GLN A 91 15.31 -6.97 3.76
C GLN A 91 16.55 -6.81 2.86
N ARG A 92 16.36 -6.94 1.56
CA ARG A 92 17.42 -6.81 0.55
C ARG A 92 16.91 -6.05 -0.65
N ILE A 93 17.70 -5.11 -1.11
CA ILE A 93 17.40 -4.29 -2.29
C ILE A 93 18.69 -4.16 -3.11
N GLY A 94 18.59 -4.39 -4.41
CA GLY A 94 19.75 -4.21 -5.27
C GLY A 94 19.63 -4.87 -6.65
N PRO A 95 20.71 -4.83 -7.46
CA PRO A 95 22.04 -4.25 -7.16
C PRO A 95 22.04 -2.73 -7.07
N VAL A 96 22.75 -2.18 -6.10
CA VAL A 96 22.87 -0.73 -5.89
C VAL A 96 23.88 -0.13 -6.87
N ARG A 97 23.59 1.07 -7.39
CA ARG A 97 24.43 1.82 -8.33
C ARG A 97 24.62 3.26 -7.91
N SER A 98 25.52 3.95 -8.62
CA SER A 98 25.89 5.31 -8.32
C SER A 98 24.76 6.30 -8.57
N ALA A 99 24.67 7.30 -7.70
CA ALA A 99 23.77 8.44 -7.87
C ALA A 99 24.13 9.28 -9.12
N ARG A 100 23.17 10.07 -9.56
CA ARG A 100 23.27 11.04 -10.63
C ARG A 100 22.69 12.38 -10.18
N ILE A 101 23.05 13.43 -10.90
CA ILE A 101 22.56 14.77 -10.58
C ILE A 101 21.02 14.88 -10.64
N SER A 102 20.38 14.11 -11.50
CA SER A 102 18.93 13.99 -11.63
C SER A 102 18.23 13.48 -10.37
N ASP A 103 18.94 12.73 -9.53
CA ASP A 103 18.39 12.24 -8.28
C ASP A 103 17.99 13.38 -7.33
N ILE A 104 18.64 14.53 -7.41
CA ILE A 104 18.34 15.70 -6.58
C ILE A 104 16.87 16.13 -6.78
N GLU A 105 16.42 16.19 -8.03
CA GLU A 105 15.04 16.57 -8.33
C GLU A 105 14.04 15.51 -7.87
N ILE A 106 14.37 14.24 -8.03
CA ILE A 106 13.53 13.13 -7.55
C ILE A 106 13.40 13.18 -6.03
N LEU A 107 14.52 13.27 -5.32
CA LEU A 107 14.55 13.26 -3.85
C LEU A 107 13.81 14.47 -3.26
N SER A 108 13.90 15.63 -3.89
CA SER A 108 13.25 16.86 -3.42
C SER A 108 11.73 16.76 -3.32
N GLN A 109 11.11 15.85 -4.08
CA GLN A 109 9.66 15.65 -4.08
C GLN A 109 9.14 15.00 -2.78
N PHE A 110 10.00 14.33 -2.04
CA PHE A 110 9.61 13.55 -0.86
C PHE A 110 9.99 14.21 0.47
N GLY A 111 10.59 15.39 0.43
CA GLY A 111 11.05 16.09 1.62
C GLY A 111 12.26 15.39 2.26
N ARG A 112 12.12 14.94 3.50
CA ARG A 112 13.20 14.24 4.21
C ARG A 112 13.21 12.77 3.87
N VAL A 113 14.28 12.30 3.20
CA VAL A 113 14.42 10.91 2.75
C VAL A 113 15.76 10.32 3.16
N ALA A 114 15.83 8.99 3.27
CA ALA A 114 17.06 8.24 3.23
C ALA A 114 17.39 7.91 1.76
N PHE A 115 18.65 8.03 1.36
CA PHE A 115 19.09 7.73 0.00
C PHE A 115 20.27 6.76 0.02
N ALA A 116 20.08 5.60 -0.62
CA ALA A 116 21.09 4.55 -0.73
C ALA A 116 21.63 4.48 -2.18
N TYR A 117 22.94 4.57 -2.32
CA TYR A 117 23.66 4.49 -3.60
C TYR A 117 25.11 4.03 -3.38
N SER A 118 25.84 3.71 -4.44
CA SER A 118 27.25 3.29 -4.37
C SER A 118 28.19 4.31 -5.02
#